data_616bc0e4ab4a65f9835c374bb94d6a60
#
_entry.id   616bc0e4ab4a65f9835c374bb94d6a60
#
_cell.length_a   1.000
_cell.length_b   1.000
_cell.length_c   1.000
_cell.angle_alpha   90.00
_cell.angle_beta   90.00
_cell.angle_gamma   90.00
#
_symmetry.space_group_name_H-M   'P 1'
#
loop_
_entity.id
_entity.type
_entity.pdbx_description
1 polymer ?
#
loop_
_entity_poly.entity_id
_entity_poly.type
_entity_poly.pdbx_seq_one_letter_code
_entity_poly.pdbx_strand_id
1 'polypeptide(L)'
;AYLHRDAVNGILRPRRGARLTAITNGGAIPDQFDYDVILQPEGLFVGSLNEDFAFESMPGDIFQLGNFSYRMLKIEQGRVFVEDAHGLPPTIPFWFGEAPGRSDELSLAVSRLRETMDQLLDQGQASALQYLEQELELDPVASAQLTEYLATTRVVFGVIPSQKAIVFERFFDETGDMHFVIHAPFGSRVNKAGGLALRKRFCRRFNFELQAAANEDNLILSLGPTHSFPLEEPAGYLQADTVEHVLVQALLDAPMFPTRWRWVTNISLAVPRFRGGKRVPAPFQRNDAEDLVALIFPDQLACFENIQGEREVPDHPLVNQVLWDCLHELMDIDGLKQVLTDIEQQRIAVIARDLPTPSPMAH
;
A
#
# COMPACT_ATOMS: atom_id res chain seq x y z
N ALA A 1 -10.26 31.71 -11.91
CA ALA A 1 -9.17 31.98 -10.93
C ALA A 1 -9.63 33.04 -9.92
N TYR A 2 -9.42 32.76 -8.64
CA TYR A 2 -9.82 33.66 -7.54
C TYR A 2 -8.74 34.69 -7.18
N LEU A 3 -7.53 34.51 -7.69
CA LEU A 3 -6.40 35.41 -7.48
C LEU A 3 -5.94 36.02 -8.81
N HIS A 4 -5.48 37.26 -8.73
CA HIS A 4 -4.73 37.93 -9.79
C HIS A 4 -3.28 38.08 -9.36
N ARG A 5 -2.35 37.58 -10.16
CA ARG A 5 -0.91 37.77 -9.97
C ARG A 5 -0.48 39.02 -10.76
N ASP A 6 -0.05 40.05 -10.06
CA ASP A 6 0.67 41.18 -10.64
C ASP A 6 2.14 40.71 -10.79
N ALA A 7 2.49 40.31 -12.01
CA ALA A 7 3.82 39.73 -12.28
C ALA A 7 4.94 40.78 -12.19
N VAL A 8 4.60 42.09 -12.35
CA VAL A 8 5.58 43.19 -12.31
C VAL A 8 6.01 43.45 -10.85
N ASN A 9 5.04 43.50 -9.94
CA ASN A 9 5.28 43.86 -8.56
C ASN A 9 5.38 42.61 -7.65
N GLY A 10 5.18 41.37 -8.16
CA GLY A 10 5.20 40.15 -7.39
C GLY A 10 4.04 39.99 -6.38
N ILE A 11 2.95 40.74 -6.56
CA ILE A 11 1.86 40.85 -5.61
C ILE A 11 0.67 39.97 -6.05
N LEU A 12 0.08 39.25 -5.10
CA LEU A 12 -1.18 38.54 -5.29
C LEU A 12 -2.34 39.41 -4.81
N ARG A 13 -3.34 39.64 -5.67
CA ARG A 13 -4.55 40.39 -5.34
C ARG A 13 -5.79 39.49 -5.40
N PRO A 14 -6.69 39.56 -4.41
CA PRO A 14 -7.93 38.82 -4.46
C PRO A 14 -8.87 39.38 -5.55
N ARG A 15 -9.56 38.44 -6.25
CA ARG A 15 -10.68 38.78 -7.14
C ARG A 15 -12.00 38.64 -6.36
N ARG A 16 -13.10 39.09 -6.98
CA ARG A 16 -14.45 38.94 -6.39
C ARG A 16 -14.73 37.47 -6.06
N GLY A 17 -15.16 37.19 -4.82
CA GLY A 17 -15.46 35.88 -4.34
C GLY A 17 -14.28 35.13 -3.70
N ALA A 18 -13.03 35.59 -3.85
CA ALA A 18 -11.86 34.91 -3.29
C ALA A 18 -11.97 34.70 -1.78
N ARG A 19 -12.38 35.71 -1.02
CA ARG A 19 -12.54 35.60 0.44
C ARG A 19 -13.58 34.57 0.84
N LEU A 20 -14.76 34.60 0.17
CA LEU A 20 -15.82 33.62 0.47
C LEU A 20 -15.37 32.20 0.16
N THR A 21 -14.73 32.00 -0.99
CA THR A 21 -14.18 30.69 -1.39
C THR A 21 -13.17 30.19 -0.35
N ALA A 22 -12.24 31.03 0.09
CA ALA A 22 -11.25 30.66 1.10
C ALA A 22 -11.89 30.27 2.44
N ILE A 23 -12.91 31.00 2.88
CA ILE A 23 -13.62 30.73 4.14
C ILE A 23 -14.44 29.44 4.05
N THR A 24 -15.16 29.22 2.95
CA THR A 24 -16.06 28.07 2.80
C THR A 24 -15.38 26.77 2.37
N ASN A 25 -14.21 26.86 1.76
CA ASN A 25 -13.44 25.71 1.28
C ASN A 25 -12.11 25.52 2.02
N GLY A 26 -11.85 26.28 3.07
CA GLY A 26 -10.61 26.17 3.84
C GLY A 26 -10.56 24.85 4.62
N GLY A 27 -9.33 24.41 4.92
CA GLY A 27 -9.04 23.21 5.68
C GLY A 27 -8.30 22.16 4.86
N ALA A 28 -7.38 21.47 5.55
CA ALA A 28 -6.52 20.46 4.94
C ALA A 28 -7.14 19.05 4.97
N ILE A 29 -8.22 18.83 5.75
CA ILE A 29 -8.87 17.54 5.85
C ILE A 29 -9.85 17.41 4.66
N PRO A 30 -9.64 16.41 3.77
CA PRO A 30 -10.57 16.17 2.66
C PRO A 30 -11.92 15.68 3.19
N ASP A 31 -12.98 15.94 2.42
CA ASP A 31 -14.28 15.34 2.70
C ASP A 31 -14.19 13.84 2.41
N GLN A 32 -14.56 13.03 3.37
CA GLN A 32 -14.71 11.59 3.24
C GLN A 32 -16.18 11.23 3.33
N PHE A 33 -16.58 10.22 2.58
CA PHE A 33 -17.92 9.66 2.56
C PHE A 33 -17.82 8.15 2.72
N ASP A 34 -18.71 7.60 3.51
CA ASP A 34 -18.77 6.16 3.74
C ASP A 34 -19.98 5.57 3.02
N TYR A 35 -19.81 4.36 2.54
CA TYR A 35 -20.82 3.53 1.91
C TYR A 35 -21.18 2.38 2.82
N ASP A 36 -22.48 2.20 3.08
CA ASP A 36 -22.98 1.05 3.84
C ASP A 36 -22.74 -0.25 3.06
N VAL A 37 -22.15 -1.25 3.71
CA VAL A 37 -21.98 -2.60 3.14
C VAL A 37 -23.16 -3.46 3.54
N ILE A 38 -23.86 -3.98 2.54
CA ILE A 38 -25.09 -4.77 2.70
C ILE A 38 -24.88 -6.18 2.15
N LEU A 39 -24.89 -7.17 3.05
CA LEU A 39 -24.78 -8.58 2.71
C LEU A 39 -26.09 -9.08 2.06
N GLN A 40 -25.98 -9.74 0.95
CA GLN A 40 -27.08 -10.34 0.20
C GLN A 40 -27.07 -11.87 0.38
N PRO A 41 -28.22 -12.56 0.37
CA PRO A 41 -29.59 -12.02 0.16
C PRO A 41 -30.25 -11.44 1.42
N GLU A 42 -29.65 -11.55 2.60
CA GLU A 42 -30.26 -11.23 3.91
C GLU A 42 -30.58 -9.74 4.08
N GLY A 43 -29.92 -8.86 3.32
CA GLY A 43 -30.04 -7.40 3.47
C GLY A 43 -29.42 -6.88 4.76
N LEU A 44 -28.45 -7.63 5.32
CA LEU A 44 -27.82 -7.31 6.61
C LEU A 44 -26.71 -6.25 6.41
N PHE A 45 -26.76 -5.21 7.25
CA PHE A 45 -25.64 -4.26 7.35
C PHE A 45 -24.45 -4.94 8.07
N VAL A 46 -23.29 -4.98 7.42
CA VAL A 46 -22.09 -5.62 7.96
C VAL A 46 -20.95 -4.64 8.25
N GLY A 47 -21.08 -3.40 7.83
CA GLY A 47 -20.08 -2.36 8.08
C GLY A 47 -20.14 -1.24 7.06
N SER A 48 -19.12 -0.40 7.02
CA SER A 48 -18.99 0.68 6.03
C SER A 48 -17.63 0.66 5.36
N LEU A 49 -17.59 1.18 4.14
CA LEU A 49 -16.38 1.34 3.32
C LEU A 49 -16.23 2.80 2.93
N ASN A 50 -15.01 3.28 2.89
CA ASN A 50 -14.71 4.58 2.33
C ASN A 50 -15.14 4.65 0.85
N GLU A 51 -15.64 5.81 0.41
CA GLU A 51 -16.12 5.97 -0.97
C GLU A 51 -15.04 5.72 -2.02
N ASP A 52 -13.77 6.08 -1.74
CA ASP A 52 -12.69 5.88 -2.68
C ASP A 52 -12.47 4.38 -2.94
N PHE A 53 -12.46 3.57 -1.87
CA PHE A 53 -12.43 2.12 -2.00
C PHE A 53 -13.63 1.59 -2.80
N ALA A 54 -14.84 2.05 -2.48
CA ALA A 54 -16.04 1.59 -3.16
C ALA A 54 -16.01 1.88 -4.67
N PHE A 55 -15.49 3.05 -5.08
CA PHE A 55 -15.44 3.44 -6.49
C PHE A 55 -14.30 2.83 -7.29
N GLU A 56 -13.21 2.48 -6.63
CA GLU A 56 -12.05 1.83 -7.25
C GLU A 56 -12.23 0.33 -7.41
N SER A 57 -13.19 -0.23 -6.67
CA SER A 57 -13.52 -1.66 -6.71
C SER A 57 -14.54 -1.97 -7.80
N MET A 58 -14.42 -3.14 -8.39
CA MET A 58 -15.33 -3.64 -9.43
C MET A 58 -16.20 -4.79 -8.91
N PRO A 59 -17.39 -5.01 -9.49
CA PRO A 59 -18.15 -6.24 -9.25
C PRO A 59 -17.28 -7.48 -9.48
N GLY A 60 -17.28 -8.39 -8.51
CA GLY A 60 -16.44 -9.59 -8.50
C GLY A 60 -15.21 -9.47 -7.61
N ASP A 61 -14.77 -8.27 -7.27
CA ASP A 61 -13.64 -8.05 -6.36
C ASP A 61 -13.95 -8.60 -4.96
N ILE A 62 -12.94 -9.21 -4.35
CA ILE A 62 -13.00 -9.72 -2.98
C ILE A 62 -12.20 -8.80 -2.07
N PHE A 63 -12.79 -8.45 -0.95
CA PHE A 63 -12.14 -7.66 0.10
C PHE A 63 -12.47 -8.22 1.47
N GLN A 64 -11.63 -7.89 2.45
CA GLN A 64 -11.85 -8.26 3.84
C GLN A 64 -12.44 -7.10 4.62
N LEU A 65 -13.49 -7.38 5.39
CA LEU A 65 -14.08 -6.44 6.34
C LEU A 65 -14.24 -7.15 7.69
N GLY A 66 -13.46 -6.71 8.68
CA GLY A 66 -13.29 -7.46 9.92
C GLY A 66 -12.62 -8.81 9.66
N ASN A 67 -13.22 -9.88 10.17
CA ASN A 67 -12.70 -11.26 10.02
C ASN A 67 -13.33 -12.03 8.85
N PHE A 68 -14.12 -11.38 8.01
CA PHE A 68 -14.85 -12.02 6.92
C PHE A 68 -14.43 -11.46 5.57
N SER A 69 -14.41 -12.35 4.56
CA SER A 69 -14.19 -11.97 3.17
C SER A 69 -15.52 -11.80 2.46
N TYR A 70 -15.65 -10.72 1.71
CA TYR A 70 -16.86 -10.41 0.95
C TYR A 70 -16.53 -10.19 -0.52
N ARG A 71 -17.41 -10.67 -1.41
CA ARG A 71 -17.35 -10.39 -2.83
C ARG A 71 -18.29 -9.26 -3.18
N MET A 72 -17.80 -8.24 -3.87
CA MET A 72 -18.59 -7.11 -4.33
C MET A 72 -19.53 -7.53 -5.45
N LEU A 73 -20.81 -7.20 -5.32
CA LEU A 73 -21.82 -7.45 -6.34
C LEU A 73 -22.13 -6.20 -7.15
N LYS A 74 -22.41 -5.09 -6.47
CA LYS A 74 -22.73 -3.79 -7.08
C LYS A 74 -22.65 -2.65 -6.09
N ILE A 75 -22.61 -1.44 -6.61
CA ILE A 75 -22.65 -0.19 -5.84
C ILE A 75 -23.87 0.62 -6.28
N GLU A 76 -24.73 0.99 -5.37
CA GLU A 76 -25.92 1.79 -5.64
C GLU A 76 -26.25 2.72 -4.48
N GLN A 77 -26.50 3.99 -4.77
CA GLN A 77 -27.06 4.98 -3.83
C GLN A 77 -26.38 5.03 -2.44
N GLY A 78 -25.05 5.02 -2.39
CA GLY A 78 -24.29 5.06 -1.14
C GLY A 78 -24.23 3.71 -0.41
N ARG A 79 -24.50 2.62 -1.09
CA ARG A 79 -24.42 1.25 -0.58
C ARG A 79 -23.59 0.36 -1.48
N VAL A 80 -22.83 -0.51 -0.86
CA VAL A 80 -22.09 -1.60 -1.51
C VAL A 80 -22.80 -2.91 -1.17
N PHE A 81 -23.31 -3.59 -2.17
CA PHE A 81 -23.94 -4.88 -2.02
C PHE A 81 -22.89 -5.98 -2.21
N VAL A 82 -22.86 -6.90 -1.27
CA VAL A 82 -21.86 -7.97 -1.23
C VAL A 82 -22.49 -9.33 -0.97
N GLU A 83 -21.76 -10.39 -1.30
CA GLU A 83 -22.00 -11.76 -0.85
C GLU A 83 -20.82 -12.27 -0.02
N ASP A 84 -21.06 -13.34 0.77
CA ASP A 84 -19.98 -14.01 1.50
C ASP A 84 -19.02 -14.67 0.51
N ALA A 85 -17.75 -14.37 0.59
CA ALA A 85 -16.71 -14.97 -0.24
C ALA A 85 -16.10 -16.25 0.37
N HIS A 86 -16.66 -16.74 1.50
CA HIS A 86 -16.28 -18.01 2.14
C HIS A 86 -14.77 -18.14 2.42
N GLY A 87 -14.13 -17.06 2.85
CA GLY A 87 -12.71 -17.04 3.19
C GLY A 87 -11.76 -16.97 2.00
N LEU A 88 -12.26 -16.72 0.79
CA LEU A 88 -11.38 -16.46 -0.35
C LEU A 88 -10.49 -15.24 -0.09
N PRO A 89 -9.23 -15.25 -0.55
CA PRO A 89 -8.31 -14.15 -0.34
C PRO A 89 -8.76 -12.89 -1.07
N PRO A 90 -8.43 -11.70 -0.52
CA PRO A 90 -8.72 -10.43 -1.17
C PRO A 90 -8.04 -10.32 -2.54
N THR A 91 -8.75 -9.75 -3.51
CA THR A 91 -8.22 -9.47 -4.86
C THR A 91 -7.70 -8.04 -5.02
N ILE A 92 -8.01 -7.15 -4.08
CA ILE A 92 -7.63 -5.74 -4.10
C ILE A 92 -6.34 -5.54 -3.30
N PRO A 93 -5.22 -5.18 -3.94
CA PRO A 93 -3.91 -5.23 -3.29
C PRO A 93 -3.58 -4.00 -2.42
N PHE A 94 -3.96 -2.80 -2.82
CA PHE A 94 -3.60 -1.56 -2.12
C PHE A 94 -4.75 -0.57 -2.14
N TRP A 95 -5.19 -0.10 -0.98
CA TRP A 95 -6.22 0.91 -0.88
C TRP A 95 -6.03 1.83 0.34
N PHE A 96 -6.75 2.94 0.35
CA PHE A 96 -6.79 3.88 1.45
C PHE A 96 -7.77 3.45 2.54
N GLY A 97 -7.49 3.82 3.78
CA GLY A 97 -8.35 3.57 4.93
C GLY A 97 -7.78 2.55 5.91
N GLU A 98 -6.54 2.12 5.69
CA GLU A 98 -5.79 1.35 6.68
C GLU A 98 -5.52 2.21 7.92
N ALA A 99 -5.43 1.56 9.08
CA ALA A 99 -4.96 2.20 10.30
C ALA A 99 -3.56 2.81 10.08
N PRO A 100 -3.17 3.83 10.86
CA PRO A 100 -1.82 4.35 10.81
C PRO A 100 -0.80 3.23 10.94
N GLY A 101 0.18 3.21 10.04
CA GLY A 101 1.25 2.23 10.05
C GLY A 101 2.10 2.30 11.31
N ARG A 102 2.82 1.23 11.58
CA ARG A 102 3.81 1.17 12.64
C ARG A 102 4.93 2.18 12.35
N SER A 103 5.42 2.91 13.36
CA SER A 103 6.54 3.83 13.15
C SER A 103 7.84 3.08 12.82
N ASP A 104 8.81 3.79 12.24
CA ASP A 104 10.11 3.22 11.87
C ASP A 104 10.87 2.75 13.12
N GLU A 105 10.76 3.50 14.25
CA GLU A 105 11.36 3.12 15.52
C GLU A 105 10.77 1.82 16.07
N LEU A 106 9.43 1.66 15.97
CA LEU A 106 8.78 0.43 16.41
C LEU A 106 9.12 -0.74 15.49
N SER A 107 9.19 -0.53 14.19
CA SER A 107 9.64 -1.54 13.21
C SER A 107 11.08 -1.99 13.50
N LEU A 108 11.97 -1.03 13.82
CA LEU A 108 13.33 -1.33 14.22
C LEU A 108 13.39 -2.08 15.57
N ALA A 109 12.55 -1.72 16.54
CA ALA A 109 12.48 -2.41 17.83
C ALA A 109 12.01 -3.88 17.65
N VAL A 110 11.01 -4.13 16.82
CA VAL A 110 10.56 -5.48 16.46
C VAL A 110 11.69 -6.26 15.79
N SER A 111 12.42 -5.65 14.84
CA SER A 111 13.57 -6.28 14.20
C SER A 111 14.67 -6.66 15.21
N ARG A 112 15.01 -5.76 16.14
CA ARG A 112 16.01 -6.03 17.20
C ARG A 112 15.57 -7.15 18.13
N LEU A 113 14.28 -7.21 18.49
CA LEU A 113 13.75 -8.31 19.28
C LEU A 113 13.93 -9.65 18.53
N ARG A 114 13.58 -9.69 17.24
CA ARG A 114 13.75 -10.89 16.38
C ARG A 114 15.22 -11.31 16.29
N GLU A 115 16.14 -10.37 16.10
CA GLU A 115 17.60 -10.64 16.10
C GLU A 115 18.08 -11.20 17.45
N THR A 116 17.62 -10.62 18.55
CA THR A 116 17.97 -11.10 19.90
C THR A 116 17.43 -12.52 20.12
N MET A 117 16.18 -12.77 19.76
CA MET A 117 15.57 -14.09 19.88
C MET A 117 16.27 -15.14 19.00
N ASP A 118 16.69 -14.76 17.79
CA ASP A 118 17.43 -15.64 16.89
C ASP A 118 18.76 -16.10 17.53
N GLN A 119 19.51 -15.17 18.15
CA GLN A 119 20.75 -15.46 18.87
C GLN A 119 20.53 -16.29 20.14
N LEU A 120 19.47 -16.00 20.89
CA LEU A 120 19.16 -16.76 22.13
C LEU A 120 18.71 -18.19 21.84
N LEU A 121 18.00 -18.39 20.72
CA LEU A 121 17.59 -19.74 20.27
C LEU A 121 18.79 -20.60 19.85
N ASP A 122 19.95 -20.03 19.51
CA ASP A 122 21.19 -20.79 19.35
C ASP A 122 21.65 -21.45 20.66
N GLN A 123 21.35 -20.78 21.78
CA GLN A 123 21.67 -21.28 23.11
C GLN A 123 20.59 -22.22 23.67
N GLY A 124 19.42 -22.26 23.02
CA GLY A 124 18.26 -23.07 23.39
C GLY A 124 17.04 -22.27 23.80
N GLN A 125 15.88 -22.89 23.74
CA GLN A 125 14.59 -22.23 24.05
C GLN A 125 14.52 -21.68 25.48
N ALA A 126 15.21 -22.32 26.44
CA ALA A 126 15.24 -21.86 27.83
C ALA A 126 15.85 -20.45 27.96
N SER A 127 16.88 -20.13 27.17
CA SER A 127 17.50 -18.79 27.19
C SER A 127 16.56 -17.73 26.59
N ALA A 128 15.82 -18.07 25.55
CA ALA A 128 14.81 -17.21 24.95
C ALA A 128 13.64 -16.93 25.91
N LEU A 129 13.12 -17.96 26.59
CA LEU A 129 12.07 -17.83 27.60
C LEU A 129 12.52 -16.94 28.76
N GLN A 130 13.71 -17.20 29.29
CA GLN A 130 14.27 -16.41 30.38
C GLN A 130 14.37 -14.91 30.01
N TYR A 131 14.83 -14.59 28.81
CA TYR A 131 14.90 -13.21 28.31
C TYR A 131 13.53 -12.55 28.27
N LEU A 132 12.53 -13.23 27.71
CA LEU A 132 11.17 -12.69 27.59
C LEU A 132 10.52 -12.46 28.96
N GLU A 133 10.70 -13.38 29.92
CA GLU A 133 10.11 -13.28 31.24
C GLU A 133 10.87 -12.30 32.18
N GLN A 134 12.19 -12.26 32.12
CA GLN A 134 12.98 -11.49 33.08
C GLN A 134 13.37 -10.09 32.59
N GLU A 135 13.65 -9.94 31.28
CA GLU A 135 14.07 -8.65 30.73
C GLU A 135 12.89 -7.86 30.13
N LEU A 136 11.90 -8.57 29.54
CA LEU A 136 10.72 -7.92 28.94
C LEU A 136 9.46 -8.05 29.81
N GLU A 137 9.56 -8.73 30.95
CA GLU A 137 8.47 -8.89 31.94
C GLU A 137 7.18 -9.46 31.35
N LEU A 138 7.29 -10.32 30.30
CA LEU A 138 6.15 -11.00 29.71
C LEU A 138 5.67 -12.13 30.61
N ASP A 139 4.37 -12.37 30.61
CA ASP A 139 3.82 -13.53 31.32
C ASP A 139 4.30 -14.86 30.68
N PRO A 140 4.36 -15.97 31.47
CA PRO A 140 4.91 -17.22 30.99
C PRO A 140 4.18 -17.82 29.78
N VAL A 141 2.85 -17.59 29.65
CA VAL A 141 2.06 -18.09 28.51
C VAL A 141 2.41 -17.35 27.24
N ALA A 142 2.48 -16.01 27.30
CA ALA A 142 2.90 -15.19 26.17
C ALA A 142 4.35 -15.48 25.75
N SER A 143 5.26 -15.64 26.74
CA SER A 143 6.65 -16.01 26.49
C SER A 143 6.79 -17.34 25.78
N ALA A 144 6.03 -18.35 26.20
CA ALA A 144 6.02 -19.67 25.58
C ALA A 144 5.50 -19.61 24.13
N GLN A 145 4.38 -18.94 23.89
CA GLN A 145 3.79 -18.79 22.55
C GLN A 145 4.73 -18.05 21.59
N LEU A 146 5.31 -16.93 22.04
CA LEU A 146 6.24 -16.17 21.21
C LEU A 146 7.50 -16.97 20.90
N THR A 147 8.05 -17.68 21.89
CA THR A 147 9.23 -18.53 21.70
C THR A 147 8.95 -19.66 20.72
N GLU A 148 7.81 -20.33 20.83
CA GLU A 148 7.41 -21.42 19.91
C GLU A 148 7.24 -20.89 18.48
N TYR A 149 6.55 -19.76 18.30
CA TYR A 149 6.36 -19.13 17.01
C TYR A 149 7.68 -18.77 16.32
N LEU A 150 8.59 -18.10 17.05
CA LEU A 150 9.88 -17.70 16.50
C LEU A 150 10.82 -18.87 16.29
N ALA A 151 10.81 -19.87 17.20
CA ALA A 151 11.61 -21.09 17.04
C ALA A 151 11.17 -21.89 15.81
N THR A 152 9.85 -22.05 15.61
CA THR A 152 9.31 -22.71 14.42
C THR A 152 9.69 -21.97 13.14
N THR A 153 9.56 -20.65 13.13
CA THR A 153 10.01 -19.80 12.01
C THR A 153 11.49 -20.02 11.70
N ARG A 154 12.33 -20.02 12.74
CA ARG A 154 13.76 -20.27 12.60
C ARG A 154 14.10 -21.64 12.02
N VAL A 155 13.37 -22.66 12.41
CA VAL A 155 13.54 -24.02 11.85
C VAL A 155 13.23 -24.04 10.36
N VAL A 156 12.19 -23.33 9.92
CA VAL A 156 11.75 -23.28 8.53
C VAL A 156 12.73 -22.46 7.68
N PHE A 157 13.16 -21.30 8.14
CA PHE A 157 13.98 -20.37 7.35
C PHE A 157 15.48 -20.49 7.59
N GLY A 158 15.89 -21.07 8.72
CA GLY A 158 17.28 -21.04 9.19
C GLY A 158 17.68 -19.73 9.86
N VAL A 159 16.77 -18.76 9.95
CA VAL A 159 16.93 -17.44 10.54
C VAL A 159 15.55 -16.88 10.89
N ILE A 160 15.49 -15.95 11.81
CA ILE A 160 14.26 -15.16 12.04
C ILE A 160 14.37 -13.88 11.18
N PRO A 161 13.39 -13.59 10.28
CA PRO A 161 13.41 -12.41 9.43
C PRO A 161 13.54 -11.11 10.25
N SER A 162 14.48 -10.27 9.87
CA SER A 162 14.81 -9.00 10.52
C SER A 162 15.21 -7.94 9.48
N GLN A 163 15.47 -6.71 9.92
CA GLN A 163 16.02 -5.68 9.03
C GLN A 163 17.46 -5.94 8.57
N LYS A 164 18.16 -6.95 9.15
CA LYS A 164 19.47 -7.40 8.68
C LYS A 164 19.44 -8.66 7.82
N ALA A 165 18.33 -9.41 7.87
CA ALA A 165 18.15 -10.65 7.12
C ALA A 165 16.71 -10.76 6.66
N ILE A 166 16.46 -10.42 5.40
CA ILE A 166 15.16 -10.60 4.77
C ILE A 166 15.07 -12.00 4.15
N VAL A 167 13.86 -12.57 4.17
CA VAL A 167 13.63 -13.90 3.64
C VAL A 167 12.68 -13.83 2.46
N PHE A 168 13.10 -14.40 1.35
CA PHE A 168 12.27 -14.65 0.18
C PHE A 168 11.72 -16.06 0.29
N GLU A 169 10.42 -16.17 0.46
CA GLU A 169 9.68 -17.42 0.56
C GLU A 169 8.86 -17.65 -0.71
N ARG A 170 8.89 -18.86 -1.24
CA ARG A 170 7.97 -19.30 -2.28
C ARG A 170 7.26 -20.56 -1.83
N PHE A 171 5.94 -20.56 -2.04
CA PHE A 171 5.11 -21.76 -1.88
C PHE A 171 4.01 -21.78 -2.93
N PHE A 172 3.35 -22.93 -3.05
CA PHE A 172 2.19 -23.12 -3.93
C PHE A 172 0.98 -23.45 -3.07
N ASP A 173 -0.15 -22.81 -3.38
CA ASP A 173 -1.39 -23.11 -2.70
C ASP A 173 -2.05 -24.40 -3.22
N GLU A 174 -3.22 -24.74 -2.66
CA GLU A 174 -3.96 -25.96 -3.04
C GLU A 174 -4.45 -25.94 -4.49
N THR A 175 -4.57 -24.76 -5.11
CA THR A 175 -4.97 -24.57 -6.51
C THR A 175 -3.78 -24.62 -7.46
N GLY A 176 -2.56 -24.61 -6.94
CA GLY A 176 -1.30 -24.62 -7.67
C GLY A 176 -0.80 -23.23 -8.05
N ASP A 177 -1.42 -22.18 -7.52
CA ASP A 177 -0.96 -20.81 -7.72
C ASP A 177 0.29 -20.54 -6.86
N MET A 178 1.27 -19.87 -7.47
CA MET A 178 2.53 -19.52 -6.81
C MET A 178 2.38 -18.24 -6.00
N HIS A 179 2.82 -18.31 -4.76
CA HIS A 179 2.95 -17.17 -3.87
C HIS A 179 4.42 -16.90 -3.58
N PHE A 180 4.82 -15.64 -3.76
CA PHE A 180 6.14 -15.15 -3.43
C PHE A 180 6.01 -14.13 -2.31
N VAL A 181 6.53 -14.47 -1.13
CA VAL A 181 6.48 -13.63 0.07
C VAL A 181 7.87 -13.11 0.40
N ILE A 182 7.98 -11.82 0.63
CA ILE A 182 9.19 -11.17 1.12
C ILE A 182 8.94 -10.79 2.57
N HIS A 183 9.60 -11.47 3.49
CA HIS A 183 9.58 -11.15 4.92
C HIS A 183 10.58 -10.03 5.19
N ALA A 184 10.07 -8.81 5.36
CA ALA A 184 10.84 -7.59 5.45
C ALA A 184 10.20 -6.62 6.47
N PRO A 185 10.62 -6.64 7.75
CA PRO A 185 9.99 -5.89 8.83
C PRO A 185 10.41 -4.41 8.84
N PHE A 186 10.27 -3.73 7.69
CA PHE A 186 10.62 -2.31 7.54
C PHE A 186 9.43 -1.37 7.74
N GLY A 187 8.23 -1.90 7.94
CA GLY A 187 7.00 -1.12 8.04
C GLY A 187 6.22 -1.07 6.73
N SER A 188 4.92 -0.82 6.85
CA SER A 188 3.98 -0.89 5.71
C SER A 188 4.32 0.12 4.61
N ARG A 189 4.83 1.31 4.94
CA ARG A 189 5.16 2.37 3.96
C ARG A 189 6.30 1.96 3.03
N VAL A 190 7.37 1.39 3.57
CA VAL A 190 8.51 0.86 2.80
C VAL A 190 8.07 -0.36 2.00
N ASN A 191 7.33 -1.28 2.63
CA ASN A 191 6.87 -2.51 1.99
C ASN A 191 5.87 -2.24 0.86
N LYS A 192 4.97 -1.27 0.99
CA LYS A 192 4.07 -0.82 -0.09
C LYS A 192 4.85 -0.27 -1.28
N ALA A 193 5.84 0.59 -1.02
CA ALA A 193 6.69 1.14 -2.07
C ALA A 193 7.44 0.02 -2.83
N GLY A 194 8.06 -0.90 -2.09
CA GLY A 194 8.73 -2.07 -2.65
C GLY A 194 7.79 -2.97 -3.45
N GLY A 195 6.59 -3.26 -2.90
CA GLY A 195 5.58 -4.09 -3.54
C GLY A 195 5.07 -3.51 -4.85
N LEU A 196 4.76 -2.23 -4.86
CA LEU A 196 4.29 -1.55 -6.06
C LEU A 196 5.37 -1.49 -7.16
N ALA A 197 6.61 -1.19 -6.77
CA ALA A 197 7.74 -1.18 -7.71
C ALA A 197 8.05 -2.58 -8.25
N LEU A 198 8.08 -3.62 -7.41
CA LEU A 198 8.27 -5.00 -7.81
C LEU A 198 7.15 -5.47 -8.74
N ARG A 199 5.88 -5.20 -8.40
CA ARG A 199 4.74 -5.52 -9.26
C ARG A 199 4.96 -4.98 -10.68
N LYS A 200 5.38 -3.71 -10.82
CA LYS A 200 5.64 -3.10 -12.13
C LYS A 200 6.77 -3.81 -12.88
N ARG A 201 7.85 -4.21 -12.18
CA ARG A 201 8.96 -4.96 -12.79
C ARG A 201 8.55 -6.35 -13.23
N PHE A 202 7.80 -7.08 -12.41
CA PHE A 202 7.28 -8.40 -12.75
C PHE A 202 6.31 -8.33 -13.94
N CYS A 203 5.35 -7.39 -13.95
CA CYS A 203 4.41 -7.21 -15.05
C CYS A 203 5.14 -6.93 -16.37
N ARG A 204 6.16 -6.08 -16.37
CA ARG A 204 6.98 -5.80 -17.56
C ARG A 204 7.80 -7.00 -18.02
N ARG A 205 8.36 -7.78 -17.08
CA ARG A 205 9.24 -8.91 -17.42
C ARG A 205 8.47 -10.11 -17.95
N PHE A 206 7.34 -10.42 -17.35
CA PHE A 206 6.57 -11.64 -17.60
C PHE A 206 5.29 -11.41 -18.42
N ASN A 207 4.94 -10.15 -18.68
CA ASN A 207 3.76 -9.74 -19.45
C ASN A 207 2.44 -10.31 -18.92
N PHE A 208 2.25 -10.28 -17.60
CA PHE A 208 0.99 -10.65 -16.94
C PHE A 208 0.72 -9.70 -15.75
N GLU A 209 -0.55 -9.61 -15.36
CA GLU A 209 -0.94 -8.91 -14.15
C GLU A 209 -0.80 -9.83 -12.94
N LEU A 210 -0.27 -9.30 -11.86
CA LEU A 210 -0.14 -10.00 -10.59
C LEU A 210 -0.75 -9.16 -9.46
N GLN A 211 -1.21 -9.86 -8.45
CA GLN A 211 -1.66 -9.22 -7.21
C GLN A 211 -0.48 -9.01 -6.28
N ALA A 212 -0.47 -7.89 -5.60
CA ALA A 212 0.52 -7.58 -4.59
C ALA A 212 -0.17 -7.01 -3.35
N ALA A 213 0.22 -7.47 -2.19
CA ALA A 213 -0.22 -6.90 -0.91
C ALA A 213 1.00 -6.70 0.00
N ALA A 214 0.92 -5.71 0.88
CA ALA A 214 1.99 -5.42 1.82
C ALA A 214 1.41 -5.02 3.18
N ASN A 215 2.06 -5.48 4.23
CA ASN A 215 1.80 -5.10 5.59
C ASN A 215 3.10 -4.63 6.28
N GLU A 216 3.10 -4.53 7.59
CA GLU A 216 4.25 -4.04 8.38
C GLU A 216 5.49 -4.93 8.26
N ASP A 217 5.31 -6.23 8.05
CA ASP A 217 6.36 -7.23 8.13
C ASP A 217 6.59 -8.00 6.83
N ASN A 218 5.63 -7.96 5.92
CA ASN A 218 5.63 -8.80 4.73
C ASN A 218 5.15 -8.04 3.48
N LEU A 219 5.62 -8.52 2.36
CA LEU A 219 5.14 -8.21 1.02
C LEU A 219 4.84 -9.52 0.32
N ILE A 220 3.64 -9.70 -0.21
CA ILE A 220 3.24 -10.89 -0.97
C ILE A 220 2.92 -10.52 -2.42
N LEU A 221 3.43 -11.34 -3.34
CA LEU A 221 3.10 -11.31 -4.76
C LEU A 221 2.45 -12.66 -5.11
N SER A 222 1.21 -12.62 -5.58
CA SER A 222 0.49 -13.80 -6.05
C SER A 222 0.60 -13.89 -7.56
N LEU A 223 1.25 -14.96 -8.03
CA LEU A 223 1.53 -15.22 -9.42
C LEU A 223 0.80 -16.52 -9.81
N GLY A 224 0.17 -16.54 -10.98
CA GLY A 224 -0.50 -17.78 -11.44
C GLY A 224 0.48 -18.95 -11.65
N PRO A 225 -0.02 -20.14 -11.96
CA PRO A 225 0.74 -21.40 -11.92
C PRO A 225 1.82 -21.55 -13.00
N THR A 226 1.89 -20.61 -13.95
CA THR A 226 2.68 -20.77 -15.18
C THR A 226 4.09 -20.15 -15.14
N HIS A 227 4.47 -19.52 -14.02
CA HIS A 227 5.72 -18.74 -13.98
C HIS A 227 6.72 -19.37 -13.02
N SER A 228 7.95 -19.53 -13.47
CA SER A 228 9.08 -19.99 -12.66
C SER A 228 10.29 -19.09 -12.87
N PHE A 229 10.95 -18.73 -11.78
CA PHE A 229 12.18 -17.95 -11.77
C PHE A 229 13.07 -18.40 -10.60
N PRO A 230 14.40 -18.22 -10.67
CA PRO A 230 15.27 -18.41 -9.51
C PRO A 230 14.84 -17.47 -8.38
N LEU A 231 14.66 -18.02 -7.16
CA LEU A 231 14.05 -17.29 -6.06
C LEU A 231 14.90 -16.09 -5.58
N GLU A 232 16.19 -16.11 -5.83
CA GLU A 232 17.13 -15.02 -5.51
C GLU A 232 17.07 -13.87 -6.53
N GLU A 233 16.57 -14.13 -7.73
CA GLU A 233 16.61 -13.17 -8.85
C GLU A 233 15.85 -11.85 -8.56
N PRO A 234 14.69 -11.87 -7.89
CA PRO A 234 13.95 -10.64 -7.55
C PRO A 234 14.72 -9.62 -6.70
N ALA A 235 15.75 -10.05 -5.96
CA ALA A 235 16.62 -9.14 -5.22
C ALA A 235 17.34 -8.11 -6.13
N GLY A 236 17.57 -8.48 -7.40
CA GLY A 236 18.17 -7.60 -8.40
C GLY A 236 17.19 -6.81 -9.28
N TYR A 237 15.87 -6.95 -9.08
CA TYR A 237 14.87 -6.28 -9.91
C TYR A 237 14.70 -4.79 -9.60
N LEU A 238 14.99 -4.39 -8.38
CA LEU A 238 14.98 -3.01 -7.94
C LEU A 238 16.40 -2.57 -7.59
N GLN A 239 16.75 -1.35 -7.95
CA GLN A 239 18.02 -0.71 -7.67
C GLN A 239 17.77 0.66 -7.05
N ALA A 240 18.59 1.07 -6.10
CA ALA A 240 18.41 2.29 -5.34
C ALA A 240 18.37 3.55 -6.20
N ASP A 241 19.12 3.59 -7.29
CA ASP A 241 19.22 4.73 -8.22
C ASP A 241 18.03 4.86 -9.18
N THR A 242 17.35 3.76 -9.49
CA THR A 242 16.25 3.74 -10.49
C THR A 242 14.86 3.51 -9.89
N VAL A 243 14.77 3.09 -8.62
CA VAL A 243 13.50 2.67 -8.01
C VAL A 243 12.46 3.78 -7.94
N GLU A 244 12.86 5.03 -7.71
CA GLU A 244 11.93 6.16 -7.69
C GLU A 244 11.20 6.33 -9.03
N HIS A 245 11.94 6.29 -10.12
CA HIS A 245 11.36 6.36 -11.46
C HIS A 245 10.38 5.20 -11.72
N VAL A 246 10.76 3.98 -11.36
CA VAL A 246 9.89 2.79 -11.47
C VAL A 246 8.64 2.96 -10.64
N LEU A 247 8.80 3.45 -9.40
CA LEU A 247 7.69 3.65 -8.47
C LEU A 247 6.73 4.73 -8.94
N VAL A 248 7.23 5.85 -9.49
CA VAL A 248 6.38 6.88 -10.11
C VAL A 248 5.53 6.29 -11.22
N GLN A 249 6.13 5.52 -12.15
CA GLN A 249 5.39 4.89 -13.24
C GLN A 249 4.40 3.82 -12.74
N ALA A 250 4.71 3.13 -11.64
CA ALA A 250 3.80 2.17 -11.03
C ALA A 250 2.63 2.86 -10.32
N LEU A 251 2.90 3.98 -9.66
CA LEU A 251 1.91 4.80 -8.96
C LEU A 251 0.83 5.33 -9.90
N LEU A 252 1.19 5.71 -11.12
CA LEU A 252 0.25 6.22 -12.12
C LEU A 252 -0.80 5.16 -12.54
N ASP A 253 -0.52 3.88 -12.32
CA ASP A 253 -1.46 2.77 -12.57
C ASP A 253 -2.18 2.31 -11.30
N ALA A 254 -1.87 2.90 -10.15
CA ALA A 254 -2.44 2.52 -8.86
C ALA A 254 -3.58 3.46 -8.44
N PRO A 255 -4.61 2.94 -7.73
CA PRO A 255 -5.72 3.73 -7.18
C PRO A 255 -5.29 4.90 -6.30
N MET A 256 -4.09 4.83 -5.77
CA MET A 256 -3.49 5.82 -4.88
C MET A 256 -3.37 7.21 -5.53
N PHE A 257 -3.02 7.28 -6.83
CA PHE A 257 -2.86 8.55 -7.54
C PHE A 257 -4.19 9.33 -7.70
N PRO A 258 -5.28 8.77 -8.25
CA PRO A 258 -6.54 9.50 -8.41
C PRO A 258 -7.15 9.94 -7.07
N THR A 259 -7.05 9.12 -6.04
CA THR A 259 -7.51 9.50 -4.70
C THR A 259 -6.73 10.69 -4.16
N ARG A 260 -5.39 10.65 -4.20
CA ARG A 260 -4.56 11.75 -3.72
C ARG A 260 -4.69 12.99 -4.59
N TRP A 261 -4.89 12.83 -5.90
CA TRP A 261 -5.20 13.92 -6.82
C TRP A 261 -6.45 14.71 -6.38
N ARG A 262 -7.54 14.00 -6.05
CA ARG A 262 -8.77 14.64 -5.55
C ARG A 262 -8.51 15.42 -4.27
N TRP A 263 -7.72 14.89 -3.34
CA TRP A 263 -7.37 15.56 -2.10
C TRP A 263 -6.55 16.83 -2.35
N VAL A 264 -5.49 16.73 -3.12
CA VAL A 264 -4.64 17.86 -3.46
C VAL A 264 -5.42 18.96 -4.19
N THR A 265 -6.30 18.61 -5.12
CA THR A 265 -7.12 19.57 -5.84
C THR A 265 -8.15 20.29 -4.95
N ASN A 266 -8.70 19.59 -3.96
CA ASN A 266 -9.59 20.20 -2.95
C ASN A 266 -8.82 21.13 -2.00
N ILE A 267 -7.68 20.69 -1.48
CA ILE A 267 -6.85 21.48 -0.55
C ILE A 267 -6.32 22.74 -1.24
N SER A 268 -5.92 22.63 -2.50
CA SER A 268 -5.43 23.76 -3.31
C SER A 268 -6.54 24.70 -3.80
N LEU A 269 -7.81 24.40 -3.51
CA LEU A 269 -8.99 25.14 -3.98
C LEU A 269 -9.15 25.11 -5.51
N ALA A 270 -8.49 24.17 -6.21
CA ALA A 270 -8.69 23.97 -7.64
C ALA A 270 -10.07 23.34 -7.91
N VAL A 271 -10.49 22.42 -7.05
CA VAL A 271 -11.84 21.83 -7.01
C VAL A 271 -12.53 22.26 -5.72
N PRO A 272 -13.47 23.23 -5.76
CA PRO A 272 -14.13 23.72 -4.56
C PRO A 272 -15.12 22.70 -3.96
N ARG A 273 -15.09 22.52 -2.65
CA ARG A 273 -16.07 21.73 -1.90
C ARG A 273 -17.43 22.43 -1.74
N PHE A 274 -17.44 23.75 -1.83
CA PHE A 274 -18.65 24.57 -1.76
C PHE A 274 -18.73 25.54 -2.96
N ARG A 275 -19.91 25.62 -3.56
CA ARG A 275 -20.25 26.58 -4.62
C ARG A 275 -21.51 27.33 -4.26
N GLY A 276 -21.44 28.69 -4.23
CA GLY A 276 -22.58 29.53 -3.89
C GLY A 276 -23.18 29.26 -2.50
N GLY A 277 -22.35 28.87 -1.51
CA GLY A 277 -22.77 28.54 -0.16
C GLY A 277 -23.40 27.15 0.03
N LYS A 278 -23.47 26.34 -1.03
CA LYS A 278 -23.94 24.96 -0.98
C LYS A 278 -22.77 23.99 -1.14
N ARG A 279 -22.81 22.90 -0.38
CA ARG A 279 -21.82 21.80 -0.52
C ARG A 279 -21.97 21.13 -1.89
N VAL A 280 -20.86 20.92 -2.57
CA VAL A 280 -20.82 20.15 -3.81
C VAL A 280 -20.85 18.66 -3.44
N PRO A 281 -21.80 17.87 -3.96
CA PRO A 281 -21.84 16.42 -3.69
C PRO A 281 -20.55 15.73 -4.15
N ALA A 282 -20.15 14.69 -3.44
CA ALA A 282 -18.91 13.93 -3.70
C ALA A 282 -18.74 13.47 -5.15
N PRO A 283 -19.76 12.91 -5.83
CA PRO A 283 -19.61 12.51 -7.23
C PRO A 283 -19.25 13.66 -8.15
N PHE A 284 -19.79 14.86 -7.92
CA PHE A 284 -19.44 16.05 -8.71
C PHE A 284 -18.03 16.56 -8.40
N GLN A 285 -17.58 16.47 -7.14
CA GLN A 285 -16.19 16.81 -6.82
C GLN A 285 -15.21 15.85 -7.53
N ARG A 286 -15.58 14.56 -7.63
CA ARG A 286 -14.79 13.57 -8.35
C ARG A 286 -14.74 13.89 -9.85
N ASN A 287 -15.87 14.11 -10.49
CA ASN A 287 -15.92 14.49 -11.92
C ASN A 287 -15.10 15.77 -12.17
N ASP A 288 -15.23 16.79 -11.33
CA ASP A 288 -14.44 18.03 -11.47
C ASP A 288 -12.93 17.76 -11.34
N ALA A 289 -12.52 16.83 -10.47
CA ALA A 289 -11.12 16.43 -10.31
C ALA A 289 -10.60 15.62 -11.52
N GLU A 290 -11.43 14.73 -12.09
CA GLU A 290 -11.13 13.98 -13.31
C GLU A 290 -11.04 14.92 -14.53
N ASP A 291 -11.96 15.86 -14.68
CA ASP A 291 -11.89 16.88 -15.73
C ASP A 291 -10.58 17.69 -15.62
N LEU A 292 -10.15 18.00 -14.40
CA LEU A 292 -8.93 18.75 -14.18
C LEU A 292 -7.68 17.93 -14.49
N VAL A 293 -7.64 16.62 -14.16
CA VAL A 293 -6.51 15.78 -14.54
C VAL A 293 -6.46 15.59 -16.05
N ALA A 294 -7.59 15.49 -16.74
CA ALA A 294 -7.66 15.41 -18.21
C ALA A 294 -7.01 16.63 -18.89
N LEU A 295 -7.13 17.80 -18.28
CA LEU A 295 -6.54 19.04 -18.79
C LEU A 295 -5.04 19.18 -18.49
N ILE A 296 -4.58 18.70 -17.32
CA ILE A 296 -3.22 18.91 -16.84
C ILE A 296 -2.32 17.74 -17.21
N PHE A 297 -2.86 16.52 -17.11
CA PHE A 297 -2.13 15.29 -17.33
C PHE A 297 -2.99 14.30 -18.14
N PRO A 298 -3.22 14.56 -19.44
CA PRO A 298 -4.10 13.75 -20.27
C PRO A 298 -3.66 12.28 -20.38
N ASP A 299 -2.34 12.01 -20.34
CA ASP A 299 -1.81 10.62 -20.38
C ASP A 299 -2.26 9.79 -19.19
N GLN A 300 -2.67 10.42 -18.08
CA GLN A 300 -3.19 9.70 -16.90
C GLN A 300 -4.53 9.01 -17.19
N LEU A 301 -5.33 9.56 -18.08
CA LEU A 301 -6.63 9.01 -18.48
C LEU A 301 -6.60 8.27 -19.83
N ALA A 302 -5.47 8.31 -20.52
CA ALA A 302 -5.32 7.63 -21.80
C ALA A 302 -5.33 6.11 -21.63
N CYS A 303 -6.04 5.39 -22.50
CA CYS A 303 -5.98 3.95 -22.55
C CYS A 303 -4.55 3.46 -22.77
N PHE A 304 -4.16 2.40 -22.09
CA PHE A 304 -2.81 1.83 -22.13
C PHE A 304 -2.36 1.50 -23.57
N GLU A 305 -3.31 1.11 -24.43
CA GLU A 305 -3.06 0.81 -25.84
C GLU A 305 -2.60 2.03 -26.66
N ASN A 306 -2.89 3.23 -26.17
CA ASN A 306 -2.56 4.50 -26.85
C ASN A 306 -1.24 5.11 -26.36
N ILE A 307 -0.64 4.54 -25.29
CA ILE A 307 0.61 5.03 -24.70
C ILE A 307 1.76 4.14 -25.16
N GLN A 308 2.65 4.67 -25.98
CA GLN A 308 3.88 3.98 -26.37
C GLN A 308 4.96 4.23 -25.33
N GLY A 309 5.18 3.27 -24.44
CA GLY A 309 6.24 3.36 -23.43
C GLY A 309 5.78 3.84 -22.06
N GLU A 310 6.52 4.76 -21.48
CA GLU A 310 6.23 5.34 -20.16
C GLU A 310 5.41 6.62 -20.31
N ARG A 311 4.57 6.91 -19.29
CA ARG A 311 3.82 8.17 -19.26
C ARG A 311 4.77 9.33 -19.04
N GLU A 312 4.62 10.39 -19.82
CA GLU A 312 5.34 11.63 -19.62
C GLU A 312 4.66 12.45 -18.51
N VAL A 313 5.33 12.57 -17.36
CA VAL A 313 4.79 13.28 -16.20
C VAL A 313 4.99 14.78 -16.39
N PRO A 314 3.91 15.58 -16.43
CA PRO A 314 4.04 17.03 -16.62
C PRO A 314 4.60 17.70 -15.36
N ASP A 315 5.49 18.68 -15.55
CA ASP A 315 5.95 19.55 -14.45
C ASP A 315 4.85 20.56 -14.10
N HIS A 316 3.94 20.14 -13.23
CA HIS A 316 2.82 20.94 -12.77
C HIS A 316 2.68 20.86 -11.24
N PRO A 317 2.47 21.98 -10.51
CA PRO A 317 2.45 22.00 -9.05
C PRO A 317 1.50 20.99 -8.40
N LEU A 318 0.32 20.74 -8.98
CA LEU A 318 -0.63 19.76 -8.46
C LEU A 318 -0.12 18.33 -8.67
N VAL A 319 0.45 18.02 -9.82
CA VAL A 319 1.02 16.69 -10.11
C VAL A 319 2.21 16.42 -9.20
N ASN A 320 3.13 17.39 -9.11
CA ASN A 320 4.31 17.29 -8.25
C ASN A 320 3.92 17.07 -6.78
N GLN A 321 2.87 17.76 -6.29
CA GLN A 321 2.37 17.57 -4.92
C GLN A 321 1.78 16.18 -4.71
N VAL A 322 0.98 15.68 -5.66
CA VAL A 322 0.41 14.33 -5.58
C VAL A 322 1.50 13.27 -5.54
N LEU A 323 2.49 13.37 -6.42
CA LEU A 323 3.61 12.43 -6.45
C LEU A 323 4.39 12.49 -5.14
N TRP A 324 4.69 13.70 -4.64
CA TRP A 324 5.40 13.87 -3.38
C TRP A 324 4.63 13.23 -2.21
N ASP A 325 3.34 13.52 -2.10
CA ASP A 325 2.49 12.97 -1.04
C ASP A 325 2.45 11.42 -1.10
N CYS A 326 2.29 10.86 -2.30
CA CYS A 326 2.26 9.41 -2.46
C CYS A 326 3.61 8.76 -2.10
N LEU A 327 4.71 9.37 -2.53
CA LEU A 327 6.05 8.82 -2.32
C LEU A 327 6.55 8.97 -0.88
N HIS A 328 6.15 10.04 -0.15
CA HIS A 328 6.73 10.38 1.16
C HIS A 328 5.73 10.33 2.32
N GLU A 329 4.42 10.45 2.08
CA GLU A 329 3.42 10.33 3.16
C GLU A 329 2.77 8.94 3.20
N LEU A 330 2.33 8.43 2.04
CA LEU A 330 1.65 7.14 1.93
C LEU A 330 2.62 5.97 1.82
N MET A 331 3.76 6.23 1.20
CA MET A 331 4.90 5.33 1.10
C MET A 331 6.13 6.02 1.71
N ASP A 332 7.24 5.29 1.75
CA ASP A 332 8.54 5.81 2.16
C ASP A 332 9.58 5.42 1.12
N ILE A 333 9.73 6.29 0.11
CA ILE A 333 10.70 6.07 -0.98
C ILE A 333 12.13 6.19 -0.49
N ASP A 334 12.40 7.06 0.47
CA ASP A 334 13.77 7.26 0.99
C ASP A 334 14.19 6.04 1.82
N GLY A 335 13.29 5.51 2.66
CA GLY A 335 13.48 4.25 3.36
C GLY A 335 13.69 3.08 2.41
N LEU A 336 12.92 2.99 1.33
CA LEU A 336 13.10 1.94 0.32
C LEU A 336 14.47 2.05 -0.37
N LYS A 337 14.89 3.24 -0.79
CA LYS A 337 16.24 3.46 -1.37
C LYS A 337 17.34 3.05 -0.42
N GLN A 338 17.18 3.35 0.87
CA GLN A 338 18.17 2.93 1.89
C GLN A 338 18.23 1.42 2.01
N VAL A 339 17.08 0.72 2.07
CA VAL A 339 17.01 -0.75 2.11
C VAL A 339 17.68 -1.37 0.88
N LEU A 340 17.39 -0.86 -0.33
CA LEU A 340 18.01 -1.35 -1.56
C LEU A 340 19.53 -1.13 -1.56
N THR A 341 19.98 0.05 -1.13
CA THR A 341 21.41 0.34 -0.97
C THR A 341 22.09 -0.63 0.01
N ASP A 342 21.40 -0.96 1.11
CA ASP A 342 21.92 -1.89 2.12
C ASP A 342 21.98 -3.33 1.59
N ILE A 343 21.04 -3.73 0.74
CA ILE A 343 21.09 -5.01 0.03
C ILE A 343 22.25 -5.04 -0.99
N GLU A 344 22.39 -4.01 -1.83
CA GLU A 344 23.46 -3.89 -2.83
C GLU A 344 24.86 -3.93 -2.18
N GLN A 345 25.00 -3.33 -0.99
CA GLN A 345 26.23 -3.30 -0.21
C GLN A 345 26.40 -4.52 0.72
N GLN A 346 25.52 -5.50 0.63
CA GLN A 346 25.54 -6.73 1.46
C GLN A 346 25.47 -6.47 2.97
N ARG A 347 24.88 -5.34 3.39
CA ARG A 347 24.57 -5.06 4.79
C ARG A 347 23.29 -5.76 5.27
N ILE A 348 22.38 -6.04 4.32
CA ILE A 348 21.20 -6.86 4.54
C ILE A 348 21.39 -8.16 3.76
N ALA A 349 21.28 -9.30 4.46
CA ALA A 349 21.31 -10.61 3.84
C ALA A 349 19.96 -10.93 3.20
N VAL A 350 19.97 -11.50 2.00
CA VAL A 350 18.79 -12.03 1.32
C VAL A 350 18.86 -13.56 1.34
N ILE A 351 17.85 -14.20 1.91
CA ILE A 351 17.79 -15.65 2.11
C ILE A 351 16.58 -16.17 1.36
N ALA A 352 16.80 -17.13 0.45
CA ALA A 352 15.72 -17.73 -0.34
C ALA A 352 15.29 -19.09 0.23
N ARG A 353 13.99 -19.34 0.26
CA ARG A 353 13.39 -20.61 0.75
C ARG A 353 12.21 -21.03 -0.12
N ASP A 354 12.35 -22.19 -0.74
CA ASP A 354 11.23 -22.91 -1.37
C ASP A 354 10.58 -23.83 -0.35
N LEU A 355 9.29 -23.64 -0.09
CA LEU A 355 8.56 -24.39 0.92
C LEU A 355 7.38 -25.13 0.30
N PRO A 356 7.03 -26.31 0.82
CA PRO A 356 5.86 -27.05 0.36
C PRO A 356 4.52 -26.44 0.83
N THR A 357 4.56 -25.65 1.91
CA THR A 357 3.41 -24.97 2.52
C THR A 357 3.86 -23.63 3.06
N PRO A 358 2.93 -22.66 3.25
CA PRO A 358 3.29 -21.36 3.82
C PRO A 358 3.93 -21.50 5.20
N SER A 359 4.91 -20.64 5.46
CA SER A 359 5.56 -20.55 6.76
C SER A 359 4.63 -19.99 7.84
N PRO A 360 4.97 -20.11 9.13
CA PRO A 360 4.20 -19.46 10.20
C PRO A 360 4.08 -17.94 10.05
N MET A 361 5.00 -17.28 9.33
CA MET A 361 4.99 -15.83 9.10
C MET A 361 4.27 -15.41 7.81
N ALA A 362 3.83 -16.35 6.98
CA ALA A 362 3.08 -16.07 5.75
C ALA A 362 1.55 -16.12 5.93
N HIS A 363 1.08 -16.34 7.15
CA HIS A 363 -0.35 -16.41 7.51
C HIS A 363 -0.92 -15.06 7.93
#